data_b53d61f770d0b74e3dcc2789ad8b1ee6
#
_entry.id   b53d61f770d0b74e3dcc2789ad8b1ee6
#
_cell.length_a   1.000
_cell.length_b   1.000
_cell.length_c   1.000
_cell.angle_alpha   90.00
_cell.angle_beta   90.00
_cell.angle_gamma   90.00
#
_symmetry.space_group_name_H-M   'P 1'
#
loop_
_entity.id
_entity.type
_entity.pdbx_description
1 polymer ?
#
loop_
_entity_poly.entity_id
_entity_poly.type
_entity_poly.pdbx_seq_one_letter_code
_entity_poly.pdbx_strand_id
1 'polypeptide(L)'
;MYAQSEAGSSRSIVPSDMAFDADTLCHSHKACFAEVDSLAKGADFLFVKTNPVGWGMLIGNVGVEYQFSQRLSAELWIYYSALNYFHRTTKFRTFTLMPTFKWWFAGQNVQWWADAHLGLGFFNYAKGGQWRYQDRNGSTPALGGGLGIGVRIPLCKNYRWWLEPSLGVGVYRLNYDKFENCPDGKLVDTCHRTFFGLDRVSLAISYRFHVSRYIK
;
A
#
# COMPACT_ATOMS: atom_id res chain seq x y z
N MET A 1 5.59 34.49 75.08
CA MET A 1 6.29 33.19 75.01
C MET A 1 6.08 32.65 73.57
N TYR A 2 7.08 32.81 72.71
CA TYR A 2 7.02 32.53 71.29
C TYR A 2 7.36 31.07 71.04
N ALA A 3 6.58 30.40 70.23
CA ALA A 3 6.93 29.09 69.64
C ALA A 3 6.98 29.26 68.11
N GLN A 4 8.18 29.13 67.55
CA GLN A 4 8.42 29.09 66.10
C GLN A 4 8.06 27.73 65.59
N SER A 5 7.30 27.73 64.47
CA SER A 5 6.99 26.56 63.66
C SER A 5 7.99 26.48 62.49
N GLU A 6 8.82 25.46 62.51
CA GLU A 6 9.72 25.16 61.38
C GLU A 6 8.94 24.50 60.21
N ALA A 7 8.99 25.17 59.07
CA ALA A 7 8.46 24.61 57.80
C ALA A 7 9.48 23.68 57.19
N GLY A 8 9.22 22.39 57.20
CA GLY A 8 10.00 21.39 56.50
C GLY A 8 9.82 21.47 54.97
N SER A 9 10.87 21.90 54.29
CA SER A 9 10.98 21.88 52.83
C SER A 9 11.23 20.46 52.35
N SER A 10 10.19 19.78 51.86
CA SER A 10 10.36 18.53 51.13
C SER A 10 10.84 18.82 49.69
N ARG A 11 12.15 18.71 49.49
CA ARG A 11 12.74 18.63 48.13
C ARG A 11 12.34 17.32 47.47
N SER A 12 11.48 17.41 46.47
CA SER A 12 11.24 16.31 45.52
C SER A 12 12.51 16.11 44.68
N ILE A 13 13.22 15.02 44.93
CA ILE A 13 14.32 14.54 44.10
C ILE A 13 13.68 13.97 42.83
N VAL A 14 13.57 14.76 41.76
CA VAL A 14 13.32 14.28 40.41
C VAL A 14 14.67 13.82 39.88
N PRO A 15 14.85 12.55 39.47
CA PRO A 15 16.09 12.11 38.81
C PRO A 15 16.28 12.87 37.52
N SER A 16 17.37 13.61 37.40
CA SER A 16 17.77 14.40 36.22
C SER A 16 18.21 13.58 35.03
N ASP A 17 18.10 12.24 35.10
CA ASP A 17 18.70 11.34 34.13
C ASP A 17 17.74 10.85 33.04
N MET A 18 16.52 11.42 32.95
CA MET A 18 15.60 11.23 31.86
C MET A 18 15.45 12.46 30.95
N ALA A 19 16.52 13.20 30.72
CA ALA A 19 16.58 14.14 29.62
C ALA A 19 16.67 13.29 28.35
N PHE A 20 15.54 13.10 27.65
CA PHE A 20 15.45 12.43 26.37
C PHE A 20 16.18 13.31 25.35
N ASP A 21 17.44 12.94 25.08
CA ASP A 21 18.33 13.70 24.22
C ASP A 21 17.88 13.54 22.76
N ALA A 22 17.03 14.46 22.31
CA ALA A 22 16.49 14.51 20.94
C ALA A 22 17.61 14.63 19.88
N ASP A 23 18.75 15.22 20.27
CA ASP A 23 19.90 15.38 19.37
C ASP A 23 20.63 14.06 19.12
N THR A 24 20.76 13.20 20.14
CA THR A 24 21.33 11.85 19.98
C THR A 24 20.48 10.97 19.05
N LEU A 25 19.15 11.08 19.13
CA LEU A 25 18.24 10.40 18.19
C LEU A 25 18.39 10.92 16.77
N CYS A 26 18.50 12.23 16.61
CA CYS A 26 18.64 12.86 15.28
C CYS A 26 19.99 12.50 14.62
N HIS A 27 21.08 12.47 15.36
CA HIS A 27 22.40 12.03 14.88
C HIS A 27 22.42 10.54 14.51
N SER A 28 21.80 9.68 15.30
CA SER A 28 21.68 8.24 15.02
C SER A 28 20.88 7.99 13.75
N HIS A 29 19.79 8.74 13.52
CA HIS A 29 19.01 8.67 12.29
C HIS A 29 19.81 9.12 11.06
N LYS A 30 20.53 10.23 11.12
CA LYS A 30 21.35 10.73 9.99
C LYS A 30 22.47 9.76 9.60
N ALA A 31 23.18 9.19 10.57
CA ALA A 31 24.23 8.20 10.33
C ALA A 31 23.66 6.93 9.69
N CYS A 32 22.49 6.47 10.14
CA CYS A 32 21.84 5.27 9.61
C CYS A 32 21.31 5.47 8.19
N PHE A 33 20.82 6.66 7.84
CA PHE A 33 20.42 6.99 6.46
C PHE A 33 21.63 7.09 5.52
N ALA A 34 22.76 7.66 5.97
CA ALA A 34 23.99 7.72 5.19
C ALA A 34 24.57 6.32 4.90
N GLU A 35 24.44 5.39 5.84
CA GLU A 35 24.84 4.00 5.68
C GLU A 35 23.92 3.26 4.70
N VAL A 36 22.60 3.51 4.75
CA VAL A 36 21.64 2.97 3.78
C VAL A 36 21.90 3.51 2.38
N ASP A 37 22.21 4.80 2.24
CA ASP A 37 22.57 5.41 0.96
C ASP A 37 23.91 4.88 0.41
N SER A 38 24.87 4.56 1.27
CA SER A 38 26.13 3.97 0.84
C SER A 38 26.00 2.52 0.41
N LEU A 39 25.15 1.74 1.07
CA LEU A 39 24.79 0.37 0.69
C LEU A 39 23.94 0.32 -0.59
N ALA A 40 23.17 1.38 -0.85
CA ALA A 40 22.30 1.49 -2.04
C ALA A 40 23.09 1.80 -3.34
N LYS A 41 24.35 2.18 -3.26
CA LYS A 41 25.20 2.51 -4.42
C LYS A 41 25.63 1.27 -5.23
N GLY A 42 24.75 0.36 -5.54
CA GLY A 42 25.04 -0.80 -6.38
C GLY A 42 24.28 -2.06 -5.99
N ALA A 43 23.42 -2.01 -4.99
CA ALA A 43 22.59 -3.14 -4.60
C ALA A 43 21.18 -3.01 -5.18
N ASP A 44 20.70 -4.08 -5.77
CA ASP A 44 19.30 -4.22 -6.13
C ASP A 44 18.51 -4.67 -4.90
N PHE A 45 17.32 -4.12 -4.72
CA PHE A 45 16.43 -4.50 -3.63
C PHE A 45 15.15 -5.11 -4.18
N LEU A 46 14.74 -6.21 -3.56
CA LEU A 46 13.45 -6.83 -3.77
C LEU A 46 12.58 -6.56 -2.54
N PHE A 47 11.37 -6.07 -2.77
CA PHE A 47 10.38 -5.88 -1.71
C PHE A 47 9.18 -6.79 -1.96
N VAL A 48 8.75 -7.47 -0.92
CA VAL A 48 7.46 -8.18 -0.91
C VAL A 48 6.51 -7.40 -0.02
N LYS A 49 5.29 -7.20 -0.50
CA LYS A 49 4.33 -6.28 0.07
C LYS A 49 2.94 -6.89 0.23
N THR A 50 2.22 -6.37 1.19
CA THR A 50 0.79 -6.62 1.35
C THR A 50 0.08 -5.35 1.79
N ASN A 51 -1.20 -5.22 1.44
CA ASN A 51 -2.02 -4.08 1.80
C ASN A 51 -3.12 -4.52 2.79
N PRO A 52 -2.99 -4.22 4.10
CA PRO A 52 -3.97 -4.58 5.12
C PRO A 52 -5.37 -4.01 4.86
N VAL A 53 -5.48 -2.86 4.19
CA VAL A 53 -6.79 -2.29 3.81
C VAL A 53 -7.55 -3.25 2.90
N GLY A 54 -6.87 -3.89 1.94
CA GLY A 54 -7.45 -4.93 1.10
C GLY A 54 -7.93 -6.14 1.92
N TRP A 55 -7.13 -6.60 2.87
CA TRP A 55 -7.52 -7.70 3.75
C TRP A 55 -8.77 -7.37 4.60
N GLY A 56 -8.86 -6.13 5.10
CA GLY A 56 -10.06 -5.64 5.80
C GLY A 56 -11.31 -5.65 4.91
N MET A 57 -11.15 -5.57 3.61
CA MET A 57 -12.20 -5.70 2.59
C MET A 57 -12.33 -7.14 2.05
N LEU A 58 -11.68 -8.13 2.66
CA LEU A 58 -11.62 -9.53 2.22
C LEU A 58 -11.06 -9.70 0.79
N ILE A 59 -10.16 -8.81 0.39
CA ILE A 59 -9.40 -8.89 -0.85
C ILE A 59 -7.97 -9.29 -0.49
N GLY A 60 -7.61 -10.54 -0.74
CA GLY A 60 -6.24 -11.01 -0.66
C GLY A 60 -5.37 -10.26 -1.65
N ASN A 61 -4.18 -9.85 -1.23
CA ASN A 61 -3.29 -9.10 -2.10
C ASN A 61 -1.84 -9.37 -1.76
N VAL A 62 -1.02 -9.33 -2.78
CA VAL A 62 0.44 -9.38 -2.67
C VAL A 62 1.05 -8.50 -3.75
N GLY A 63 2.08 -7.79 -3.37
CA GLY A 63 2.89 -6.96 -4.26
C GLY A 63 4.35 -7.41 -4.23
N VAL A 64 5.01 -7.33 -5.37
CA VAL A 64 6.45 -7.55 -5.49
C VAL A 64 7.03 -6.34 -6.21
N GLU A 65 8.02 -5.69 -5.60
CA GLU A 65 8.73 -4.56 -6.20
C GLU A 65 10.21 -4.88 -6.33
N TYR A 66 10.75 -4.61 -7.50
CA TYR A 66 12.17 -4.66 -7.77
C TYR A 66 12.71 -3.26 -8.02
N GLN A 67 13.59 -2.80 -7.13
CA GLN A 67 14.27 -1.52 -7.23
C GLN A 67 15.62 -1.73 -7.90
N PHE A 68 15.71 -1.35 -9.16
CA PHE A 68 16.91 -1.51 -10.00
C PHE A 68 17.77 -0.25 -10.07
N SER A 69 17.28 0.86 -9.50
CA SER A 69 18.03 2.11 -9.41
C SER A 69 17.61 2.86 -8.14
N GLN A 70 18.43 3.81 -7.71
CA GLN A 70 18.07 4.72 -6.60
C GLN A 70 16.79 5.53 -6.89
N ARG A 71 16.47 5.73 -8.16
CA ARG A 71 15.33 6.54 -8.60
C ARG A 71 14.21 5.78 -9.26
N LEU A 72 14.41 4.52 -9.60
CA LEU A 72 13.47 3.75 -10.41
C LEU A 72 13.22 2.37 -9.82
N SER A 73 11.96 1.98 -9.77
CA SER A 73 11.53 0.62 -9.45
C SER A 73 10.33 0.20 -10.29
N ALA A 74 10.19 -1.10 -10.47
CA ALA A 74 9.03 -1.73 -11.06
C ALA A 74 8.33 -2.59 -10.02
N GLU A 75 7.02 -2.54 -9.98
CA GLU A 75 6.20 -3.25 -9.00
C GLU A 75 5.04 -3.95 -9.71
N LEU A 76 4.68 -5.13 -9.23
CA LEU A 76 3.50 -5.86 -9.66
C LEU A 76 2.63 -6.20 -8.47
N TRP A 77 1.39 -5.75 -8.48
CA TRP A 77 0.36 -6.13 -7.53
C TRP A 77 -0.59 -7.16 -8.12
N ILE A 78 -0.97 -8.11 -7.28
CA ILE A 78 -2.01 -9.08 -7.54
C ILE A 78 -3.06 -8.94 -6.43
N TYR A 79 -4.32 -8.74 -6.85
CA TYR A 79 -5.47 -8.70 -5.95
C TYR A 79 -6.41 -9.83 -6.30
N TYR A 80 -6.90 -10.54 -5.30
CA TYR A 80 -7.81 -11.66 -5.49
C TYR A 80 -8.88 -11.70 -4.41
N SER A 81 -10.13 -11.82 -4.83
CA SER A 81 -11.26 -12.13 -3.94
C SER A 81 -12.19 -13.09 -4.65
N ALA A 82 -12.55 -14.19 -3.98
CA ALA A 82 -13.50 -15.19 -4.49
C ALA A 82 -14.76 -15.27 -3.62
N LEU A 83 -15.00 -14.30 -2.75
CA LEU A 83 -15.98 -14.39 -1.68
C LEU A 83 -17.39 -14.04 -2.14
N ASN A 84 -18.35 -14.81 -1.66
CA ASN A 84 -19.73 -14.40 -1.57
C ASN A 84 -19.95 -13.90 -0.15
N TYR A 85 -20.15 -12.58 0.02
CA TYR A 85 -20.39 -12.01 1.36
C TYR A 85 -21.70 -12.56 1.92
N PHE A 86 -21.66 -13.21 3.06
CA PHE A 86 -22.74 -13.66 3.95
C PHE A 86 -24.11 -14.02 3.33
N HIS A 87 -24.45 -13.53 2.13
CA HIS A 87 -25.67 -13.77 1.38
C HIS A 87 -25.37 -14.22 -0.04
N ARG A 88 -26.18 -15.16 -0.58
CA ARG A 88 -26.06 -15.66 -1.96
C ARG A 88 -26.23 -14.56 -3.01
N THR A 89 -26.89 -13.47 -2.66
CA THR A 89 -27.15 -12.33 -3.54
C THR A 89 -26.06 -11.25 -3.49
N THR A 90 -25.13 -11.31 -2.54
CA THR A 90 -24.01 -10.37 -2.43
C THR A 90 -22.72 -11.06 -2.83
N LYS A 91 -22.18 -10.66 -3.99
CA LYS A 91 -20.98 -11.25 -4.57
C LYS A 91 -19.94 -10.16 -4.81
N PHE A 92 -18.71 -10.42 -4.42
CA PHE A 92 -17.58 -9.60 -4.79
C PHE A 92 -16.41 -10.52 -5.15
N ARG A 93 -16.28 -10.79 -6.42
CA ARG A 93 -15.18 -11.61 -6.94
C ARG A 93 -14.35 -10.71 -7.83
N THR A 94 -13.07 -10.69 -7.62
CA THR A 94 -12.15 -9.93 -8.45
C THR A 94 -10.80 -10.65 -8.56
N PHE A 95 -10.21 -10.51 -9.73
CA PHE A 95 -8.82 -10.82 -9.97
C PHE A 95 -8.22 -9.63 -10.71
N THR A 96 -7.26 -8.95 -10.09
CA THR A 96 -6.66 -7.74 -10.66
C THR A 96 -5.15 -7.85 -10.66
N LEU A 97 -4.55 -7.53 -11.80
CA LEU A 97 -3.11 -7.33 -11.97
C LEU A 97 -2.85 -5.84 -12.17
N MET A 98 -1.86 -5.31 -11.45
CA MET A 98 -1.50 -3.89 -11.53
C MET A 98 0.03 -3.75 -11.61
N PRO A 99 0.63 -3.83 -12.79
CA PRO A 99 2.01 -3.44 -13.00
C PRO A 99 2.14 -1.93 -12.81
N THR A 100 3.17 -1.53 -12.07
CA THR A 100 3.41 -0.14 -11.65
C THR A 100 4.87 0.18 -11.85
N PHE A 101 5.15 1.35 -12.39
CA PHE A 101 6.49 1.91 -12.52
C PHE A 101 6.62 3.13 -11.63
N LYS A 102 7.59 3.13 -10.73
CA LYS A 102 7.79 4.18 -9.72
C LYS A 102 9.04 4.99 -9.99
N TRP A 103 8.91 6.28 -9.77
CA TRP A 103 10.01 7.23 -9.76
C TRP A 103 10.16 7.82 -8.36
N TRP A 104 11.33 7.62 -7.77
CA TRP A 104 11.68 8.02 -6.41
C TRP A 104 12.31 9.41 -6.40
N PHE A 105 11.80 10.27 -5.51
CA PHE A 105 12.38 11.59 -5.27
C PHE A 105 13.41 11.48 -4.13
N ALA A 106 14.47 12.29 -4.19
CA ALA A 106 15.44 12.37 -3.12
C ALA A 106 14.79 13.01 -1.87
N GLY A 107 14.84 12.30 -0.75
CA GLY A 107 14.35 12.79 0.54
C GLY A 107 15.27 12.31 1.66
N GLN A 108 15.50 13.16 2.70
CA GLN A 108 16.44 12.82 3.77
C GLN A 108 15.91 11.78 4.77
N ASN A 109 14.62 11.80 5.10
CA ASN A 109 14.03 10.93 6.12
C ASN A 109 12.84 10.10 5.63
N VAL A 110 12.23 10.49 4.54
CA VAL A 110 11.04 9.86 3.97
C VAL A 110 11.19 9.84 2.47
N GLN A 111 11.03 8.66 1.87
CA GLN A 111 11.19 8.49 0.43
C GLN A 111 9.84 8.69 -0.25
N TRP A 112 9.69 9.78 -0.97
CA TRP A 112 8.53 10.05 -1.79
C TRP A 112 8.70 9.46 -3.19
N TRP A 113 7.63 9.02 -3.77
CA TRP A 113 7.59 8.52 -5.14
C TRP A 113 6.32 8.93 -5.88
N ALA A 114 6.44 9.05 -7.19
CA ALA A 114 5.31 9.09 -8.10
C ALA A 114 5.34 7.84 -8.96
N ASP A 115 4.19 7.41 -9.46
CA ASP A 115 4.09 6.24 -10.33
C ASP A 115 3.14 6.43 -11.50
N ALA A 116 3.37 5.59 -12.50
CA ALA A 116 2.41 5.26 -13.53
C ALA A 116 2.09 3.78 -13.43
N HIS A 117 0.79 3.44 -13.46
CA HIS A 117 0.35 2.07 -13.36
C HIS A 117 -0.70 1.72 -14.41
N LEU A 118 -0.72 0.44 -14.76
CA LEU A 118 -1.78 -0.15 -15.56
C LEU A 118 -2.61 -1.05 -14.66
N GLY A 119 -3.91 -1.15 -14.94
CA GLY A 119 -4.81 -2.04 -14.23
C GLY A 119 -5.54 -2.95 -15.21
N LEU A 120 -5.48 -4.23 -14.94
CA LEU A 120 -6.21 -5.27 -15.65
C LEU A 120 -7.01 -6.05 -14.63
N GLY A 121 -8.35 -5.95 -14.68
CA GLY A 121 -9.22 -6.52 -13.67
C GLY A 121 -10.40 -7.28 -14.21
N PHE A 122 -10.58 -8.50 -13.72
CA PHE A 122 -11.81 -9.27 -13.88
C PHE A 122 -12.68 -9.09 -12.66
N PHE A 123 -13.99 -8.98 -12.82
CA PHE A 123 -14.88 -8.76 -11.70
C PHE A 123 -16.24 -9.44 -11.88
N ASN A 124 -16.84 -9.81 -10.75
CA ASN A 124 -18.22 -10.25 -10.67
C ASN A 124 -18.81 -9.66 -9.37
N TYR A 125 -19.67 -8.68 -9.55
CA TYR A 125 -20.17 -7.85 -8.47
C TYR A 125 -21.70 -7.84 -8.40
N ALA A 126 -22.22 -8.07 -7.18
CA ALA A 126 -23.63 -7.92 -6.87
C ALA A 126 -23.79 -7.41 -5.43
N LYS A 127 -24.55 -6.35 -5.24
CA LYS A 127 -24.80 -5.70 -3.94
C LYS A 127 -26.16 -6.09 -3.33
N GLY A 128 -26.54 -7.38 -3.39
CA GLY A 128 -27.78 -7.86 -2.79
C GLY A 128 -29.08 -7.45 -3.50
N GLY A 129 -29.01 -6.66 -4.60
CA GLY A 129 -30.16 -6.22 -5.38
C GLY A 129 -30.54 -7.17 -6.51
N GLN A 130 -31.43 -6.72 -7.40
CA GLN A 130 -31.91 -7.50 -8.54
C GLN A 130 -30.82 -7.76 -9.62
N TRP A 131 -29.72 -7.01 -9.59
CA TRP A 131 -28.73 -7.00 -10.66
C TRP A 131 -27.37 -7.48 -10.19
N ARG A 132 -26.71 -8.25 -11.09
CA ARG A 132 -25.31 -8.69 -11.01
C ARG A 132 -24.56 -8.13 -12.22
N TYR A 133 -23.36 -7.64 -12.00
CA TYR A 133 -22.47 -7.11 -13.03
C TYR A 133 -21.22 -7.99 -13.12
N GLN A 134 -20.88 -8.38 -14.29
CA GLN A 134 -19.73 -9.24 -14.57
C GLN A 134 -19.00 -8.71 -15.80
N ASP A 135 -17.68 -8.89 -15.83
CA ASP A 135 -16.89 -8.66 -17.02
C ASP A 135 -17.51 -9.35 -18.24
N ARG A 136 -17.45 -8.71 -19.40
CA ARG A 136 -18.12 -9.12 -20.63
C ARG A 136 -17.69 -10.53 -21.04
N ASN A 137 -18.65 -11.41 -21.28
CA ASN A 137 -18.47 -12.82 -21.60
C ASN A 137 -17.63 -13.58 -20.55
N GLY A 138 -17.42 -13.07 -19.34
CA GLY A 138 -16.57 -13.66 -18.33
C GLY A 138 -15.08 -13.69 -18.68
N SER A 139 -14.65 -12.96 -19.70
CA SER A 139 -13.29 -13.04 -20.24
C SER A 139 -12.68 -11.70 -20.67
N THR A 140 -13.49 -10.63 -20.78
CA THR A 140 -13.00 -9.32 -21.21
C THR A 140 -12.72 -8.45 -19.99
N PRO A 141 -11.45 -8.29 -19.55
CA PRO A 141 -11.14 -7.54 -18.35
C PRO A 141 -11.45 -6.05 -18.48
N ALA A 142 -11.71 -5.42 -17.37
CA ALA A 142 -11.55 -3.98 -17.25
C ALA A 142 -10.08 -3.64 -17.48
N LEU A 143 -9.82 -2.69 -18.36
CA LEU A 143 -8.47 -2.27 -18.71
C LEU A 143 -8.35 -0.76 -18.52
N GLY A 144 -7.27 -0.33 -17.91
CA GLY A 144 -7.00 1.08 -17.71
C GLY A 144 -5.62 1.36 -17.17
N GLY A 145 -5.42 2.57 -16.72
CA GLY A 145 -4.19 2.98 -16.10
C GLY A 145 -4.34 4.31 -15.41
N GLY A 146 -3.35 4.65 -14.62
CA GLY A 146 -3.39 5.84 -13.80
C GLY A 146 -2.02 6.31 -13.36
N LEU A 147 -2.06 7.35 -12.56
CA LEU A 147 -0.91 7.94 -11.91
C LEU A 147 -1.13 7.93 -10.41
N GLY A 148 -0.06 7.78 -9.67
CA GLY A 148 -0.12 7.76 -8.22
C GLY A 148 1.03 8.50 -7.56
N ILE A 149 0.84 8.73 -6.27
CA ILE A 149 1.86 9.28 -5.39
C ILE A 149 1.84 8.50 -4.08
N GLY A 150 2.99 8.33 -3.49
CA GLY A 150 3.10 7.68 -2.20
C GLY A 150 4.40 8.02 -1.50
N VAL A 151 4.52 7.44 -0.33
CA VAL A 151 5.65 7.67 0.55
C VAL A 151 6.06 6.35 1.20
N ARG A 152 7.36 6.15 1.42
CA ARG A 152 7.92 5.00 2.12
C ARG A 152 8.52 5.45 3.43
N ILE A 153 8.03 4.89 4.53
CA ILE A 153 8.40 5.23 5.90
C ILE A 153 8.99 3.98 6.58
N PRO A 154 10.20 4.03 7.13
CA PRO A 154 10.76 2.90 7.84
C PRO A 154 10.01 2.63 9.15
N LEU A 155 9.63 1.39 9.41
CA LEU A 155 8.97 0.98 10.66
C LEU A 155 9.96 0.53 11.74
N CYS A 156 11.15 0.09 11.34
CA CYS A 156 12.16 -0.45 12.25
C CYS A 156 13.55 0.13 11.95
N LYS A 157 14.40 0.22 12.98
CA LYS A 157 15.79 0.70 12.88
C LYS A 157 16.66 -0.14 11.92
N ASN A 158 16.31 -1.40 11.66
CA ASN A 158 17.04 -2.27 10.73
C ASN A 158 16.62 -2.09 9.25
N TYR A 159 15.70 -1.16 8.95
CA TYR A 159 15.22 -0.85 7.59
C TYR A 159 14.76 -2.06 6.76
N ARG A 160 14.26 -3.11 7.41
CA ARG A 160 13.68 -4.26 6.72
C ARG A 160 12.19 -4.09 6.49
N TRP A 161 11.49 -3.47 7.45
CA TRP A 161 10.05 -3.24 7.39
C TRP A 161 9.73 -1.80 7.08
N TRP A 162 8.80 -1.59 6.16
CA TRP A 162 8.40 -0.28 5.69
C TRP A 162 6.88 -0.17 5.60
N LEU A 163 6.37 1.03 5.81
CA LEU A 163 4.98 1.42 5.58
C LEU A 163 4.93 2.30 4.34
N GLU A 164 4.01 1.96 3.42
CA GLU A 164 3.87 2.67 2.14
C GLU A 164 2.41 3.12 1.94
N PRO A 165 1.98 4.25 2.53
CA PRO A 165 0.74 4.90 2.15
C PRO A 165 0.84 5.46 0.74
N SER A 166 -0.23 5.26 -0.06
CA SER A 166 -0.31 5.76 -1.42
C SER A 166 -1.73 6.02 -1.89
N LEU A 167 -1.85 6.96 -2.83
CA LEU A 167 -3.07 7.32 -3.52
C LEU A 167 -2.83 7.31 -5.02
N GLY A 168 -3.83 6.91 -5.80
CA GLY A 168 -3.78 6.92 -7.25
C GLY A 168 -5.10 7.34 -7.87
N VAL A 169 -5.01 7.92 -9.05
CA VAL A 169 -6.15 8.27 -9.89
C VAL A 169 -5.94 7.66 -11.27
N GLY A 170 -7.01 7.15 -11.85
CA GLY A 170 -6.91 6.44 -13.11
C GLY A 170 -8.15 6.55 -13.98
N VAL A 171 -7.97 6.07 -15.20
CA VAL A 171 -9.03 5.95 -16.21
C VAL A 171 -9.12 4.49 -16.64
N TYR A 172 -10.31 3.92 -16.54
CA TYR A 172 -10.57 2.52 -16.86
C TYR A 172 -11.73 2.38 -17.83
N ARG A 173 -11.54 1.55 -18.83
CA ARG A 173 -12.60 1.12 -19.73
C ARG A 173 -13.21 -0.16 -19.19
N LEU A 174 -14.49 -0.09 -18.82
CA LEU A 174 -15.27 -1.18 -18.28
C LEU A 174 -16.22 -1.70 -19.37
N ASN A 175 -16.04 -2.93 -19.80
CA ASN A 175 -17.00 -3.64 -20.64
C ASN A 175 -17.61 -4.74 -19.77
N TYR A 176 -18.91 -4.68 -19.53
CA TYR A 176 -19.57 -5.59 -18.61
C TYR A 176 -20.97 -5.98 -19.05
N ASP A 177 -21.36 -7.15 -18.61
CA ASP A 177 -22.68 -7.70 -18.79
C ASP A 177 -23.48 -7.55 -17.49
N LYS A 178 -24.75 -7.20 -17.65
CA LYS A 178 -25.72 -7.08 -16.57
C LYS A 178 -26.64 -8.28 -16.58
N PHE A 179 -26.68 -9.02 -15.47
CA PHE A 179 -27.49 -10.21 -15.27
C PHE A 179 -28.52 -10.00 -14.16
N GLU A 180 -29.60 -10.80 -14.19
CA GLU A 180 -30.44 -11.00 -13.01
C GLU A 180 -29.63 -11.65 -11.89
N ASN A 181 -29.80 -11.18 -10.66
CA ASN A 181 -29.02 -11.67 -9.51
C ASN A 181 -29.72 -12.87 -8.85
N CYS A 182 -29.94 -13.92 -9.62
CA CYS A 182 -30.49 -15.20 -9.17
C CYS A 182 -29.61 -16.36 -9.70
N PRO A 183 -29.78 -17.58 -9.20
CA PRO A 183 -29.17 -18.76 -9.83
C PRO A 183 -29.61 -18.82 -11.30
N ASP A 184 -28.65 -18.99 -12.23
CA ASP A 184 -28.87 -19.02 -13.68
C ASP A 184 -29.57 -17.78 -14.27
N GLY A 185 -29.35 -16.63 -13.63
CA GLY A 185 -29.94 -15.35 -14.03
C GLY A 185 -29.63 -14.99 -15.48
N LYS A 186 -30.64 -14.53 -16.20
CA LYS A 186 -30.54 -14.18 -17.63
C LYS A 186 -29.71 -12.92 -17.84
N LEU A 187 -29.00 -12.88 -18.97
CA LEU A 187 -28.38 -11.64 -19.46
C LEU A 187 -29.48 -10.64 -19.82
N VAL A 188 -29.40 -9.46 -19.24
CA VAL A 188 -30.38 -8.38 -19.41
C VAL A 188 -29.84 -7.32 -20.37
N ASP A 189 -28.56 -6.99 -20.24
CA ASP A 189 -27.96 -5.91 -21.02
C ASP A 189 -26.45 -6.04 -21.09
N THR A 190 -25.86 -5.46 -22.12
CA THR A 190 -24.41 -5.36 -22.31
C THR A 190 -23.98 -3.90 -22.31
N CYS A 191 -23.19 -3.52 -21.37
CA CYS A 191 -22.84 -2.14 -21.08
C CYS A 191 -21.35 -1.86 -21.32
N HIS A 192 -21.07 -0.60 -21.65
CA HIS A 192 -19.71 -0.06 -21.60
C HIS A 192 -19.70 1.25 -20.81
N ARG A 193 -18.66 1.41 -20.04
CA ARG A 193 -18.46 2.63 -19.24
C ARG A 193 -16.98 2.97 -19.16
N THR A 194 -16.68 4.24 -19.29
CA THR A 194 -15.37 4.78 -18.89
C THR A 194 -15.48 5.29 -17.45
N PHE A 195 -14.64 4.78 -16.58
CA PHE A 195 -14.49 5.26 -15.22
C PHE A 195 -13.29 6.20 -15.17
N PHE A 196 -13.44 7.33 -14.50
CA PHE A 196 -12.36 8.23 -14.12
C PHE A 196 -12.49 8.55 -12.64
N GLY A 197 -11.44 8.39 -11.88
CA GLY A 197 -11.48 8.70 -10.45
C GLY A 197 -10.36 8.06 -9.64
N LEU A 198 -10.55 8.06 -8.34
CA LEU A 198 -9.64 7.42 -7.39
C LEU A 198 -9.69 5.90 -7.62
N ASP A 199 -8.55 5.34 -8.01
CA ASP A 199 -8.43 3.91 -8.35
C ASP A 199 -7.58 3.13 -7.36
N ARG A 200 -6.76 3.84 -6.56
CA ARG A 200 -5.92 3.21 -5.54
C ARG A 200 -5.90 4.03 -4.26
N VAL A 201 -6.24 3.37 -3.16
CA VAL A 201 -5.96 3.78 -1.79
C VAL A 201 -5.24 2.62 -1.13
N SER A 202 -4.00 2.82 -0.74
CA SER A 202 -3.18 1.73 -0.19
C SER A 202 -2.43 2.18 1.04
N LEU A 203 -2.32 1.26 1.99
CA LEU A 203 -1.46 1.36 3.16
C LEU A 203 -0.62 0.09 3.20
N ALA A 204 0.32 -0.04 2.27
CA ALA A 204 1.09 -1.27 2.14
C ALA A 204 2.14 -1.41 3.24
N ILE A 205 2.31 -2.64 3.71
CA ILE A 205 3.45 -3.03 4.54
C ILE A 205 4.39 -3.81 3.63
N SER A 206 5.66 -3.43 3.60
CA SER A 206 6.68 -4.05 2.76
C SER A 206 7.86 -4.57 3.56
N TYR A 207 8.39 -5.70 3.12
CA TYR A 207 9.62 -6.29 3.65
C TYR A 207 10.70 -6.28 2.58
N ARG A 208 11.88 -5.76 2.91
CA ARG A 208 13.02 -5.62 2.03
C ARG A 208 13.95 -6.83 2.09
N PHE A 209 14.23 -7.41 0.94
CA PHE A 209 15.27 -8.40 0.73
C PHE A 209 16.46 -7.77 0.03
N HIS A 210 17.67 -8.16 0.42
CA HIS A 210 18.90 -7.77 -0.27
C HIS A 210 19.19 -8.78 -1.39
N VAL A 211 19.31 -8.31 -2.61
CA VAL A 211 19.63 -9.16 -3.76
C VAL A 211 21.11 -8.95 -4.10
N SER A 212 21.96 -9.93 -3.81
CA SER A 212 23.35 -9.93 -4.29
C SER A 212 23.36 -10.16 -5.80
N ARG A 213 23.88 -9.22 -6.57
CA ARG A 213 24.22 -9.50 -7.97
C ARG A 213 25.44 -10.40 -8.00
N TYR A 214 25.27 -11.66 -8.36
CA TYR A 214 26.38 -12.47 -8.84
C TYR A 214 26.69 -11.96 -10.26
N ILE A 215 27.63 -11.03 -10.37
CA ILE A 215 28.27 -10.70 -11.67
C ILE A 215 29.14 -11.89 -12.01
N LYS A 216 28.75 -12.69 -13.02
CA LYS A 216 29.60 -13.66 -13.67
C LYS A 216 30.49 -12.96 -14.70
#